data_26cc463c7c89a10aaeaa705f06298634
#
_entry.id   26cc463c7c89a10aaeaa705f06298634
#
_cell.length_a   1.000
_cell.length_b   1.000
_cell.length_c   1.000
_cell.angle_alpha   90.00
_cell.angle_beta   90.00
_cell.angle_gamma   90.00
#
_symmetry.space_group_name_H-M   'P 1'
#
loop_
_entity.id
_entity.type
_entity.pdbx_description
1 polymer ?
#
loop_
_entity_poly.entity_id
_entity_poly.type
_entity_poly.pdbx_seq_one_letter_code
_entity_poly.pdbx_strand_id
1 'polypeptide(L)'
;IALQLTLLVILQWPVGRWLADRSVGFGLGLSLSSFGVACLLLGLSALTSTGTTLVVLALLPMALAQAAFLPTATEAVIEETPPQHRGLAMALFSQCFAISAIAAPLLGGTLLDRQGHGLLLWIGMAAACLAMLPTAYQLRPRFDSSGSQKHLVDAVAGNPGPLGS
;
A
#
# COMPACT_ATOMS: atom_id res chain seq x y z
N ILE A 1 -0.29 15.11 14.01
CA ILE A 1 0.33 15.11 12.67
C ILE A 1 1.83 14.83 12.82
N ALA A 2 2.60 15.60 13.62
CA ALA A 2 4.04 15.39 13.77
C ALA A 2 4.40 13.95 14.22
N LEU A 3 3.70 13.41 15.21
CA LEU A 3 3.91 12.04 15.69
C LEU A 3 3.69 11.01 14.57
N GLN A 4 2.64 11.18 13.76
CA GLN A 4 2.34 10.28 12.63
C GLN A 4 3.46 10.33 11.58
N LEU A 5 3.94 11.52 11.21
CA LEU A 5 5.02 11.66 10.24
C LEU A 5 6.33 11.07 10.76
N THR A 6 6.66 11.31 12.02
CA THR A 6 7.86 10.73 12.66
C THR A 6 7.79 9.20 12.65
N LEU A 7 6.64 8.64 13.02
CA LEU A 7 6.42 7.19 13.03
C LEU A 7 6.53 6.61 11.62
N LEU A 8 5.96 7.28 10.62
CA LEU A 8 6.06 6.89 9.21
C LEU A 8 7.53 6.83 8.75
N VAL A 9 8.31 7.88 9.00
CA VAL A 9 9.73 7.95 8.61
C VAL A 9 10.53 6.83 9.27
N ILE A 10 10.31 6.58 10.57
CA ILE A 10 11.01 5.52 11.30
C ILE A 10 10.65 4.13 10.75
N LEU A 11 9.37 3.88 10.45
CA LEU A 11 8.91 2.59 9.94
C LEU A 11 9.27 2.36 8.46
N GLN A 12 9.40 3.41 7.67
CA GLN A 12 9.58 3.29 6.22
C GLN A 12 10.82 2.47 5.85
N TRP A 13 11.94 2.68 6.54
CA TRP A 13 13.17 1.95 6.24
C TRP A 13 13.13 0.46 6.61
N PRO A 14 12.75 0.05 7.86
CA PRO A 14 12.68 -1.36 8.21
C PRO A 14 11.57 -2.11 7.46
N VAL A 15 10.40 -1.47 7.26
CA VAL A 15 9.29 -2.07 6.51
C VAL A 15 9.67 -2.26 5.05
N GLY A 16 10.30 -1.27 4.41
CA GLY A 16 10.75 -1.38 3.02
C GLY A 16 11.75 -2.53 2.84
N ARG A 17 12.72 -2.67 3.72
CA ARG A 17 13.68 -3.80 3.68
C ARG A 17 13.00 -5.15 3.89
N TRP A 18 12.07 -5.23 4.83
CA TRP A 18 11.37 -6.48 5.12
C TRP A 18 10.42 -6.89 3.98
N LEU A 19 9.83 -5.91 3.27
CA LEU A 19 8.98 -6.16 2.12
C LEU A 19 9.76 -6.50 0.84
N ALA A 20 11.01 -6.10 0.72
CA ALA A 20 11.83 -6.33 -0.48
C ALA A 20 11.92 -7.82 -0.88
N ASP A 21 11.87 -8.72 0.12
CA ASP A 21 11.91 -10.17 -0.09
C ASP A 21 10.52 -10.82 -0.18
N ARG A 22 9.44 -10.02 -0.21
CA ARG A 22 8.06 -10.50 -0.21
C ARG A 22 7.35 -10.19 -1.52
N SER A 23 6.26 -10.94 -1.80
CA SER A 23 5.43 -10.67 -2.97
C SER A 23 4.70 -9.33 -2.84
N VAL A 24 4.49 -8.65 -3.97
CA VAL A 24 3.71 -7.40 -4.05
C VAL A 24 2.31 -7.58 -3.44
N GLY A 25 1.65 -8.72 -3.72
CA GLY A 25 0.34 -9.04 -3.14
C GLY A 25 0.35 -9.12 -1.62
N PHE A 26 1.44 -9.65 -1.02
CA PHE A 26 1.60 -9.68 0.43
C PHE A 26 1.74 -8.26 1.02
N GLY A 27 2.55 -7.41 0.40
CA GLY A 27 2.75 -6.02 0.85
C GLY A 27 1.47 -5.19 0.77
N LEU A 28 0.71 -5.31 -0.32
CA LEU A 28 -0.60 -4.67 -0.46
C LEU A 28 -1.63 -5.22 0.53
N GLY A 29 -1.66 -6.54 0.75
CA GLY A 29 -2.52 -7.16 1.75
C GLY A 29 -2.20 -6.70 3.17
N LEU A 30 -0.92 -6.59 3.51
CA LEU A 30 -0.47 -6.04 4.80
C LEU A 30 -0.91 -4.58 4.97
N SER A 31 -0.72 -3.76 3.93
CA SER A 31 -1.14 -2.36 3.94
C SER A 31 -2.65 -2.22 4.15
N LEU A 32 -3.47 -2.91 3.35
CA LEU A 32 -4.93 -2.87 3.44
C LEU A 32 -5.44 -3.37 4.79
N SER A 33 -4.89 -4.46 5.33
CA SER A 33 -5.29 -4.98 6.63
C SER A 33 -4.91 -4.03 7.77
N SER A 34 -3.72 -3.45 7.73
CA SER A 34 -3.27 -2.45 8.72
C SER A 34 -4.13 -1.18 8.65
N PHE A 35 -4.48 -0.73 7.45
CA PHE A 35 -5.41 0.39 7.25
C PHE A 35 -6.80 0.09 7.81
N GLY A 36 -7.32 -1.12 7.54
CA GLY A 36 -8.60 -1.60 8.07
C GLY A 36 -8.63 -1.59 9.60
N VAL A 37 -7.57 -2.10 10.23
CA VAL A 37 -7.41 -2.08 11.71
C VAL A 37 -7.38 -0.64 12.24
N ALA A 38 -6.64 0.25 11.60
CA ALA A 38 -6.60 1.66 11.98
C ALA A 38 -7.99 2.31 11.91
N CYS A 39 -8.74 2.07 10.83
CA CYS A 39 -10.10 2.58 10.66
C CYS A 39 -11.06 2.02 11.72
N LEU A 40 -10.95 0.75 12.08
CA LEU A 40 -11.75 0.15 13.15
C LEU A 40 -11.44 0.77 14.52
N LEU A 41 -10.16 1.00 14.84
CA LEU A 41 -9.77 1.68 16.08
C LEU A 41 -10.28 3.11 16.13
N LEU A 42 -10.23 3.84 15.01
CA LEU A 42 -10.77 5.19 14.90
C LEU A 42 -12.30 5.20 15.01
N GLY A 43 -13.00 4.25 14.40
CA GLY A 43 -14.43 4.06 14.56
C GLY A 43 -14.81 3.76 16.01
N LEU A 44 -14.08 2.87 16.67
CA LEU A 44 -14.30 2.52 18.07
C LEU A 44 -14.02 3.71 19.01
N SER A 45 -13.04 4.56 18.67
CA SER A 45 -12.75 5.77 19.45
C SER A 45 -13.93 6.74 19.53
N ALA A 46 -14.78 6.76 18.51
CA ALA A 46 -15.99 7.58 18.49
C ALA A 46 -17.11 7.06 19.42
N LEU A 47 -17.04 5.80 19.85
CA LEU A 47 -18.06 5.14 20.68
C LEU A 47 -17.64 5.01 22.16
N THR A 48 -16.38 5.29 22.50
CA THR A 48 -15.83 5.04 23.84
C THR A 48 -15.34 6.31 24.51
N SER A 49 -15.42 6.37 25.83
CA SER A 49 -14.87 7.47 26.64
C SER A 49 -13.33 7.52 26.63
N THR A 50 -12.66 6.43 26.24
CA THR A 50 -11.20 6.32 26.08
C THR A 50 -10.73 6.66 24.65
N GLY A 51 -11.50 7.45 23.92
CA GLY A 51 -11.30 7.77 22.50
C GLY A 51 -9.90 8.26 22.17
N THR A 52 -9.31 9.14 22.99
CA THR A 52 -7.96 9.66 22.77
C THR A 52 -6.89 8.57 22.75
N THR A 53 -6.97 7.60 23.66
CA THR A 53 -6.03 6.48 23.70
C THR A 53 -6.14 5.61 22.44
N LEU A 54 -7.36 5.34 21.97
CA LEU A 54 -7.60 4.57 20.76
C LEU A 54 -7.10 5.31 19.50
N VAL A 55 -7.26 6.63 19.45
CA VAL A 55 -6.70 7.45 18.36
C VAL A 55 -5.18 7.35 18.33
N VAL A 56 -4.51 7.46 19.46
CA VAL A 56 -3.04 7.31 19.54
C VAL A 56 -2.62 5.91 19.14
N LEU A 57 -3.35 4.87 19.59
CA LEU A 57 -3.05 3.49 19.23
C LEU A 57 -3.25 3.23 17.72
N ALA A 58 -4.21 3.88 17.08
CA ALA A 58 -4.47 3.77 15.65
C ALA A 58 -3.35 4.35 14.78
N LEU A 59 -2.51 5.25 15.32
CA LEU A 59 -1.39 5.83 14.56
C LEU A 59 -0.36 4.78 14.15
N LEU A 60 -0.17 3.73 14.95
CA LEU A 60 0.80 2.67 14.64
C LEU A 60 0.40 1.85 13.40
N PRO A 61 -0.78 1.21 13.34
CA PRO A 61 -1.19 0.49 12.14
C PRO A 61 -1.38 1.43 10.94
N MET A 62 -1.77 2.69 11.15
CA MET A 62 -1.86 3.70 10.09
C MET A 62 -0.49 3.99 9.47
N ALA A 63 0.55 4.19 10.29
CA ALA A 63 1.90 4.42 9.81
C ALA A 63 2.47 3.18 9.09
N LEU A 64 2.22 1.98 9.63
CA LEU A 64 2.61 0.72 8.99
C LEU A 64 1.94 0.55 7.62
N ALA A 65 0.65 0.83 7.53
CA ALA A 65 -0.09 0.76 6.27
C ALA A 65 0.50 1.70 5.21
N GLN A 66 0.79 2.95 5.57
CA GLN A 66 1.38 3.93 4.67
C GLN A 66 2.81 3.57 4.27
N ALA A 67 3.64 3.08 5.20
CA ALA A 67 5.00 2.66 4.93
C ALA A 67 5.07 1.44 3.98
N ALA A 68 4.10 0.54 4.05
CA ALA A 68 4.01 -0.62 3.17
C ALA A 68 3.36 -0.29 1.81
N PHE A 69 2.38 0.62 1.78
CA PHE A 69 1.58 0.90 0.59
C PHE A 69 2.41 1.48 -0.56
N LEU A 70 3.15 2.55 -0.30
CA LEU A 70 3.79 3.33 -1.36
C LEU A 70 4.83 2.52 -2.17
N PRO A 71 5.78 1.82 -1.53
CA PRO A 71 6.74 1.01 -2.28
C PRO A 71 6.07 -0.15 -3.03
N THR A 72 5.14 -0.87 -2.39
CA THR A 72 4.46 -2.00 -3.03
C THR A 72 3.52 -1.59 -4.16
N ALA A 73 2.78 -0.50 -4.02
CA ALA A 73 1.91 0.00 -5.08
C ALA A 73 2.71 0.49 -6.29
N THR A 74 3.84 1.16 -6.06
CA THR A 74 4.75 1.60 -7.13
C THR A 74 5.35 0.40 -7.87
N GLU A 75 5.78 -0.62 -7.13
CA GLU A 75 6.33 -1.86 -7.70
C GLU A 75 5.26 -2.60 -8.52
N ALA A 76 4.03 -2.71 -8.02
CA ALA A 76 2.91 -3.29 -8.74
C ALA A 76 2.66 -2.60 -10.09
N VAL A 77 2.65 -1.27 -10.13
CA VAL A 77 2.46 -0.50 -11.35
C VAL A 77 3.57 -0.77 -12.37
N ILE A 78 4.82 -0.90 -11.90
CA ILE A 78 5.98 -1.16 -12.77
C ILE A 78 5.96 -2.59 -13.30
N GLU A 79 5.61 -3.58 -12.48
CA GLU A 79 5.58 -5.00 -12.87
C GLU A 79 4.45 -5.31 -13.86
N GLU A 80 3.27 -4.77 -13.64
CA GLU A 80 2.10 -5.01 -14.50
C GLU A 80 2.11 -4.19 -15.81
N THR A 81 3.03 -3.22 -15.95
CA THR A 81 3.05 -2.32 -17.12
C THR A 81 4.22 -2.66 -18.05
N PRO A 82 3.96 -2.83 -19.37
CA PRO A 82 5.02 -2.98 -20.37
C PRO A 82 6.02 -1.83 -20.32
N PRO A 83 7.32 -2.07 -20.57
CA PRO A 83 8.39 -1.06 -20.43
C PRO A 83 8.13 0.26 -21.15
N GLN A 84 7.51 0.21 -22.34
CA GLN A 84 7.20 1.39 -23.15
C GLN A 84 6.11 2.29 -22.56
N HIS A 85 5.28 1.78 -21.64
CA HIS A 85 4.15 2.50 -21.04
C HIS A 85 4.33 2.83 -19.56
N ARG A 86 5.46 2.46 -18.95
CA ARG A 86 5.72 2.68 -17.51
C ARG A 86 5.62 4.15 -17.10
N GLY A 87 6.13 5.06 -17.94
CA GLY A 87 6.05 6.49 -17.67
C GLY A 87 4.61 6.99 -17.61
N LEU A 88 3.76 6.56 -18.55
CA LEU A 88 2.34 6.89 -18.54
C LEU A 88 1.61 6.29 -17.33
N ALA A 89 1.87 5.04 -17.01
CA ALA A 89 1.26 4.38 -15.85
C ALA A 89 1.62 5.08 -14.53
N MET A 90 2.89 5.47 -14.36
CA MET A 90 3.33 6.23 -13.19
C MET A 90 2.71 7.63 -13.13
N ALA A 91 2.53 8.30 -14.28
CA ALA A 91 1.83 9.57 -14.33
C ALA A 91 0.36 9.44 -13.92
N LEU A 92 -0.34 8.43 -14.43
CA LEU A 92 -1.73 8.14 -14.04
C LEU A 92 -1.84 7.78 -12.54
N PHE A 93 -0.92 6.97 -12.03
CA PHE A 93 -0.86 6.64 -10.60
C PHE A 93 -0.69 7.90 -9.73
N SER A 94 0.20 8.82 -10.14
CA SER A 94 0.38 10.11 -9.45
C SER A 94 -0.87 10.99 -9.52
N GLN A 95 -1.60 10.98 -10.64
CA GLN A 95 -2.86 11.72 -10.78
C GLN A 95 -3.95 11.19 -9.84
N CYS A 96 -4.01 9.87 -9.60
CA CYS A 96 -4.94 9.30 -8.62
C CYS A 96 -4.69 9.88 -7.21
N PHE A 97 -3.42 10.07 -6.82
CA PHE A 97 -3.08 10.72 -5.54
C PHE A 97 -3.52 12.18 -5.50
N ALA A 98 -3.29 12.94 -6.58
CA ALA A 98 -3.69 14.35 -6.66
C ALA A 98 -5.22 14.50 -6.55
N ILE A 99 -5.99 13.68 -7.26
CA ILE A 99 -7.45 13.66 -7.18
C ILE A 99 -7.91 13.28 -5.76
N SER A 100 -7.31 12.27 -5.17
CA SER A 100 -7.63 11.83 -3.81
C SER A 100 -7.33 12.89 -2.76
N ALA A 101 -6.23 13.64 -2.92
CA ALA A 101 -5.86 14.73 -2.01
C ALA A 101 -6.88 15.88 -1.99
N ILE A 102 -7.58 16.10 -3.11
CA ILE A 102 -8.68 17.08 -3.19
C ILE A 102 -10.00 16.48 -2.71
N ALA A 103 -10.30 15.26 -3.13
CA ALA A 103 -11.58 14.61 -2.83
C ALA A 103 -11.71 14.21 -1.35
N ALA A 104 -10.62 13.75 -0.73
CA ALA A 104 -10.66 13.24 0.65
C ALA A 104 -11.09 14.29 1.68
N PRO A 105 -10.57 15.53 1.71
CA PRO A 105 -11.08 16.54 2.65
C PRO A 105 -12.52 16.95 2.39
N LEU A 106 -12.94 17.01 1.12
CA LEU A 106 -14.32 17.35 0.77
C LEU A 106 -15.32 16.28 1.24
N LEU A 107 -15.03 15.01 0.93
CA LEU A 107 -15.86 13.88 1.34
C LEU A 107 -15.83 13.67 2.86
N GLY A 108 -14.64 13.71 3.46
CA GLY A 108 -14.45 13.55 4.89
C GLY A 108 -15.12 14.67 5.67
N GLY A 109 -14.96 15.92 5.27
CA GLY A 109 -15.58 17.08 5.90
C GLY A 109 -17.12 17.00 5.85
N THR A 110 -17.70 16.75 4.68
CA THR A 110 -19.17 16.66 4.54
C THR A 110 -19.77 15.50 5.33
N LEU A 111 -19.07 14.37 5.43
CA LEU A 111 -19.54 13.22 6.21
C LEU A 111 -19.45 13.49 7.73
N LEU A 112 -18.38 14.13 8.18
CA LEU A 112 -18.20 14.52 9.58
C LEU A 112 -19.22 15.55 10.01
N ASP A 113 -19.50 16.58 9.20
CA ASP A 113 -20.48 17.63 9.48
C ASP A 113 -21.89 17.08 9.61
N ARG A 114 -22.26 16.09 8.77
CA ARG A 114 -23.60 15.51 8.80
C ARG A 114 -23.86 14.57 9.97
N GLN A 115 -22.84 13.91 10.50
CA GLN A 115 -23.01 12.80 11.46
C GLN A 115 -22.42 13.07 12.84
N GLY A 116 -21.67 14.13 13.03
CA GLY A 116 -21.07 14.53 14.31
C GLY A 116 -20.00 13.58 14.88
N HIS A 117 -20.02 12.31 14.53
CA HIS A 117 -19.13 11.28 15.13
C HIS A 117 -18.21 10.60 14.12
N GLY A 118 -18.37 10.84 12.82
CA GLY A 118 -17.52 10.25 11.76
C GLY A 118 -17.54 8.72 11.68
N LEU A 119 -18.40 8.04 12.42
CA LEU A 119 -18.42 6.57 12.50
C LEU A 119 -18.64 5.91 11.14
N LEU A 120 -19.58 6.43 10.33
CA LEU A 120 -19.84 5.90 8.98
C LEU A 120 -18.65 6.09 8.04
N LEU A 121 -17.87 7.15 8.21
CA LEU A 121 -16.65 7.36 7.45
C LEU A 121 -15.66 6.23 7.73
N TRP A 122 -15.41 5.93 9.00
CA TRP A 122 -14.45 4.91 9.39
C TRP A 122 -14.90 3.49 9.03
N ILE A 123 -16.18 3.18 9.21
CA ILE A 123 -16.76 1.89 8.79
C ILE A 123 -16.72 1.76 7.27
N GLY A 124 -17.07 2.80 6.52
CA GLY A 124 -17.00 2.79 5.06
C GLY A 124 -15.59 2.56 4.54
N MET A 125 -14.59 3.21 5.13
CA MET A 125 -13.19 3.01 4.78
C MET A 125 -12.70 1.60 5.15
N ALA A 126 -13.06 1.09 6.32
CA ALA A 126 -12.73 -0.29 6.71
C ALA A 126 -13.36 -1.31 5.74
N ALA A 127 -14.63 -1.12 5.36
CA ALA A 127 -15.32 -1.96 4.39
C ALA A 127 -14.65 -1.90 3.00
N ALA A 128 -14.24 -0.71 2.55
CA ALA A 128 -13.49 -0.55 1.29
C ALA A 128 -12.14 -1.29 1.32
N CYS A 129 -11.40 -1.21 2.43
CA CYS A 129 -10.16 -1.98 2.60
C CYS A 129 -10.40 -3.48 2.53
N LEU A 130 -11.44 -3.98 3.21
CA LEU A 130 -11.81 -5.40 3.18
C LEU A 130 -12.24 -5.87 1.78
N ALA A 131 -12.99 -5.04 1.06
CA ALA A 131 -13.43 -5.34 -0.31
C ALA A 131 -12.26 -5.40 -1.30
N MET A 132 -11.17 -4.64 -1.05
CA MET A 132 -9.97 -4.64 -1.89
C MET A 132 -8.96 -5.76 -1.53
N LEU A 133 -9.09 -6.41 -0.37
CA LEU A 133 -8.20 -7.50 0.03
C LEU A 133 -8.10 -8.64 -0.99
N PRO A 134 -9.22 -9.18 -1.54
CA PRO A 134 -9.12 -10.28 -2.50
C PRO A 134 -8.37 -9.88 -3.78
N THR A 135 -8.50 -8.63 -4.23
CA THR A 135 -7.74 -8.15 -5.41
C THR A 135 -6.24 -8.08 -5.13
N ALA A 136 -5.83 -7.69 -3.93
CA ALA A 136 -4.43 -7.67 -3.52
C ALA A 136 -3.81 -9.08 -3.53
N TYR A 137 -4.56 -10.09 -3.10
CA TYR A 137 -4.09 -11.49 -3.11
C TYR A 137 -4.12 -12.13 -4.51
N GLN A 138 -4.88 -11.60 -5.46
CA GLN A 138 -4.90 -12.07 -6.85
C GLN A 138 -3.70 -11.58 -7.67
N LEU A 139 -2.97 -10.56 -7.20
CA LEU A 139 -1.73 -10.12 -7.83
C LEU A 139 -0.70 -11.25 -7.71
N ARG A 140 -0.18 -11.69 -8.86
CA ARG A 140 0.69 -12.86 -8.96
C ARG A 140 1.93 -12.73 -8.09
N PRO A 141 2.39 -13.84 -7.47
CA PRO A 141 3.69 -13.85 -6.83
C PRO A 141 4.76 -13.56 -7.87
N ARG A 142 5.77 -12.78 -7.47
CA ARG A 142 6.96 -12.42 -8.24
C ARG A 142 7.58 -13.70 -8.85
N PHE A 143 7.31 -13.95 -10.13
CA PHE A 143 8.05 -14.98 -10.86
C PHE A 143 9.45 -14.43 -11.15
N ASP A 144 10.45 -15.15 -10.70
CA ASP A 144 11.88 -14.90 -10.87
C ASP A 144 12.22 -14.35 -12.26
N SER A 145 12.39 -13.04 -12.37
CA SER A 145 13.11 -12.41 -13.48
C SER A 145 14.61 -12.72 -13.44
N SER A 146 15.10 -13.35 -12.37
CA SER A 146 16.46 -13.87 -12.24
C SER A 146 16.88 -14.80 -13.38
N GLY A 147 15.98 -15.63 -13.88
CA GLY A 147 16.26 -16.55 -14.99
C GLY A 147 16.51 -15.82 -16.32
N SER A 148 15.70 -14.79 -16.60
CA SER A 148 15.81 -14.04 -17.86
C SER A 148 17.04 -13.13 -17.89
N GLN A 149 17.40 -12.56 -16.75
CA GLN A 149 18.60 -11.72 -16.64
C GLN A 149 19.88 -12.55 -16.71
N LYS A 150 19.89 -13.74 -16.14
CA LYS A 150 21.00 -14.67 -16.26
C LYS A 150 21.23 -15.13 -17.71
N HIS A 151 20.15 -15.46 -18.43
CA HIS A 151 20.23 -15.78 -19.86
C HIS A 151 20.74 -14.62 -20.72
N LEU A 152 20.36 -13.38 -20.40
CA LEU A 152 20.86 -12.20 -21.09
C LEU A 152 22.34 -11.93 -20.78
N VAL A 153 22.75 -12.08 -19.52
CA VAL A 153 24.15 -11.92 -19.11
C VAL A 153 25.03 -13.02 -19.74
N ASP A 154 24.57 -14.26 -19.75
CA ASP A 154 25.28 -15.39 -20.36
C ASP A 154 25.36 -15.23 -21.89
N ALA A 155 24.33 -14.71 -22.54
CA ALA A 155 24.29 -14.40 -23.97
C ALA A 155 25.26 -13.25 -24.33
N VAL A 156 25.32 -12.20 -23.50
CA VAL A 156 26.23 -11.06 -23.69
C VAL A 156 27.69 -11.44 -23.36
N ALA A 157 27.88 -12.34 -22.39
CA ALA A 157 29.20 -12.86 -22.03
C ALA A 157 29.80 -13.85 -23.07
N GLY A 158 29.03 -14.18 -24.12
CA GLY A 158 29.53 -15.06 -25.21
C GLY A 158 29.79 -16.50 -24.78
N ASN A 159 29.20 -16.95 -23.69
CA ASN A 159 29.35 -18.32 -23.20
C ASN A 159 28.22 -19.19 -23.77
N PRO A 160 28.43 -20.00 -24.83
CA PRO A 160 27.41 -20.91 -25.33
C PRO A 160 27.22 -21.99 -24.28
N GLY A 161 26.01 -22.00 -23.67
CA GLY A 161 25.61 -23.05 -22.74
C GLY A 161 25.79 -24.44 -23.34
N PRO A 162 25.90 -25.49 -22.54
CA PRO A 162 26.19 -26.82 -23.00
C PRO A 162 25.10 -27.29 -24.00
N LEU A 163 25.53 -27.43 -25.27
CA LEU A 163 24.70 -28.07 -26.29
C LEU A 163 24.46 -29.48 -25.82
N GLY A 164 23.20 -29.80 -25.52
CA GLY A 164 22.78 -31.11 -25.08
C GLY A 164 23.15 -32.18 -26.12
N SER A 165 23.96 -33.14 -25.69
CA SER A 165 24.16 -34.44 -26.31
C SER A 165 23.03 -35.38 -25.94
#